data_90f4c5b2822f93d92c736b4cfbefdd72
#
_entry.id   90f4c5b2822f93d92c736b4cfbefdd72
#
_cell.length_a   1.000
_cell.length_b   1.000
_cell.length_c   1.000
_cell.angle_alpha   90.00
_cell.angle_beta   90.00
_cell.angle_gamma   90.00
#
_symmetry.space_group_name_H-M   'P 1'
#
loop_
_entity.id
_entity.type
_entity.pdbx_description
1 polymer ?
#
loop_
_entity_poly.entity_id
_entity_poly.type
_entity_poly.pdbx_seq_one_letter_code
_entity_poly.pdbx_strand_id
1 'polypeptide(L)'
;VMIGMAMVCRPKVMIADEPTTALDVTIEAQILQLMKKLCEEQGTSIILITHNMGVVAEICDYVYVMYAGKVMEQAETFELFDHTAHPYTKGLLRSIPKLDEQPERLYTIEGVVPNLLHLPKGCRFCTRCECATERCFAEMPELYETAEGHRVRCFLSENEGNREQKAEKLQAEEVTGDDCR
;
A
#
# COMPACT_ATOMS: atom_id res chain seq x y z
N VAL A 1 -6.55 25.63 11.36
CA VAL A 1 -7.96 25.75 11.72
C VAL A 1 -8.72 24.47 11.42
N MET A 2 -8.67 23.90 10.19
CA MET A 2 -9.41 22.69 9.79
C MET A 2 -9.15 21.49 10.69
N ILE A 3 -7.87 21.19 10.97
CA ILE A 3 -7.49 20.07 11.86
C ILE A 3 -8.07 20.28 13.27
N GLY A 4 -7.97 21.49 13.81
CA GLY A 4 -8.55 21.80 15.11
C GLY A 4 -10.08 21.59 15.16
N MET A 5 -10.80 21.94 14.08
CA MET A 5 -12.25 21.68 13.98
C MET A 5 -12.56 20.19 13.92
N ALA A 6 -11.78 19.40 13.17
CA ALA A 6 -11.96 17.95 13.08
C ALA A 6 -11.74 17.25 14.45
N MET A 7 -10.83 17.77 15.28
CA MET A 7 -10.47 17.20 16.58
C MET A 7 -11.35 17.65 17.74
N VAL A 8 -12.15 18.72 17.60
CA VAL A 8 -13.00 19.26 18.69
C VAL A 8 -13.94 18.22 19.28
N CYS A 9 -14.51 17.35 18.43
CA CYS A 9 -15.45 16.32 18.87
C CYS A 9 -14.77 15.03 19.39
N ARG A 10 -13.44 14.99 19.50
CA ARG A 10 -12.65 13.83 19.90
C ARG A 10 -13.08 12.55 19.13
N PRO A 11 -12.95 12.50 17.81
CA PRO A 11 -13.39 11.39 17.02
C PRO A 11 -12.51 10.16 17.32
N LYS A 12 -13.05 8.95 17.16
CA LYS A 12 -12.26 7.72 17.20
C LYS A 12 -11.41 7.52 15.96
N VAL A 13 -11.86 8.04 14.80
CA VAL A 13 -11.18 7.96 13.51
C VAL A 13 -11.23 9.33 12.85
N MET A 14 -10.10 9.80 12.35
CA MET A 14 -9.98 11.00 11.54
C MET A 14 -9.56 10.61 10.12
N ILE A 15 -10.25 11.10 9.11
CA ILE A 15 -9.89 10.94 7.71
C ILE A 15 -9.23 12.23 7.24
N ALA A 16 -7.99 12.15 6.78
CA ALA A 16 -7.21 13.26 6.27
C ALA A 16 -6.92 13.01 4.78
N ASP A 17 -7.65 13.71 3.91
CA ASP A 17 -7.50 13.60 2.45
C ASP A 17 -6.58 14.72 1.97
N GLU A 18 -5.36 14.35 1.57
CA GLU A 18 -4.28 15.26 1.16
C GLU A 18 -4.12 16.49 2.07
N PRO A 19 -3.94 16.30 3.39
CA PRO A 19 -4.04 17.39 4.37
C PRO A 19 -2.95 18.46 4.23
N THR A 20 -1.91 18.18 3.47
CA THR A 20 -0.72 19.03 3.30
C THR A 20 -0.59 19.59 1.87
N THR A 21 -1.56 19.34 1.00
CA THR A 21 -1.57 19.89 -0.36
C THR A 21 -1.44 21.41 -0.33
N ALA A 22 -0.52 21.94 -1.13
CA ALA A 22 -0.18 23.36 -1.23
C ALA A 22 0.56 23.98 -0.02
N LEU A 23 1.12 23.17 0.88
CA LEU A 23 2.04 23.63 1.92
C LEU A 23 3.50 23.48 1.45
N ASP A 24 4.37 24.34 1.97
CA ASP A 24 5.81 24.12 1.82
C ASP A 24 6.27 22.93 2.68
N VAL A 25 7.39 22.30 2.29
CA VAL A 25 7.90 21.05 2.90
C VAL A 25 8.11 21.18 4.42
N THR A 26 8.54 22.35 4.88
CA THR A 26 8.79 22.57 6.31
C THR A 26 7.50 22.62 7.11
N ILE A 27 6.48 23.31 6.60
CA ILE A 27 5.17 23.37 7.24
C ILE A 27 4.43 22.03 7.13
N GLU A 28 4.58 21.34 6.00
CA GLU A 28 4.03 19.99 5.82
C GLU A 28 4.48 19.07 6.97
N ALA A 29 5.79 18.93 7.19
CA ALA A 29 6.34 18.09 8.25
C ALA A 29 5.82 18.47 9.64
N GLN A 30 5.75 19.78 9.95
CA GLN A 30 5.22 20.26 11.24
C GLN A 30 3.74 19.93 11.45
N ILE A 31 2.93 20.07 10.41
CA ILE A 31 1.50 19.76 10.46
C ILE A 31 1.28 18.26 10.66
N LEU A 32 2.02 17.43 9.95
CA LEU A 32 1.91 15.98 10.05
C LEU A 32 2.33 15.47 11.43
N GLN A 33 3.42 15.99 11.99
CA GLN A 33 3.84 15.69 13.36
C GLN A 33 2.81 16.16 14.40
N LEU A 34 2.24 17.35 14.21
CA LEU A 34 1.18 17.85 15.07
C LEU A 34 -0.06 16.95 15.02
N MET A 35 -0.48 16.52 13.84
CA MET A 35 -1.61 15.59 13.67
C MET A 35 -1.34 14.27 14.39
N LYS A 36 -0.17 13.66 14.19
CA LYS A 36 0.23 12.41 14.85
C LYS A 36 0.16 12.56 16.37
N LYS A 37 0.80 13.60 16.91
CA LYS A 37 0.80 13.89 18.36
C LYS A 37 -0.61 14.05 18.93
N LEU A 38 -1.46 14.86 18.27
CA LEU A 38 -2.83 15.08 18.73
C LEU A 38 -3.67 13.80 18.71
N CYS A 39 -3.46 12.96 17.71
CA CYS A 39 -4.19 11.68 17.60
C CYS A 39 -3.72 10.68 18.67
N GLU A 40 -2.42 10.60 18.93
CA GLU A 40 -1.86 9.78 20.02
C GLU A 40 -2.40 10.22 21.40
N GLU A 41 -2.38 11.53 21.68
CA GLU A 41 -2.87 12.09 22.95
C GLU A 41 -4.38 11.85 23.19
N GLN A 42 -5.16 11.76 22.11
CA GLN A 42 -6.62 11.59 22.18
C GLN A 42 -7.09 10.15 21.93
N GLY A 43 -6.18 9.25 21.56
CA GLY A 43 -6.52 7.87 21.15
C GLY A 43 -7.33 7.83 19.85
N THR A 44 -7.08 8.76 18.92
CA THR A 44 -7.73 8.84 17.62
C THR A 44 -6.88 8.13 16.55
N SER A 45 -7.48 7.25 15.76
CA SER A 45 -6.83 6.65 14.60
C SER A 45 -6.91 7.59 13.40
N ILE A 46 -5.86 7.62 12.55
CA ILE A 46 -5.83 8.43 11.32
C ILE A 46 -5.92 7.53 10.09
N ILE A 47 -6.79 7.86 9.15
CA ILE A 47 -6.75 7.37 7.78
C ILE A 47 -6.20 8.51 6.93
N LEU A 48 -4.94 8.38 6.50
CA LEU A 48 -4.26 9.36 5.66
C LEU A 48 -4.38 8.96 4.19
N ILE A 49 -4.92 9.85 3.36
CA ILE A 49 -4.96 9.69 1.91
C ILE A 49 -3.93 10.65 1.32
N THR A 50 -2.93 10.10 0.64
CA THR A 50 -1.83 10.88 0.05
C THR A 50 -1.20 10.15 -1.13
N HIS A 51 -0.57 10.90 -2.02
CA HIS A 51 0.31 10.37 -3.07
C HIS A 51 1.80 10.52 -2.72
N ASN A 52 2.12 11.11 -1.57
CA ASN A 52 3.51 11.33 -1.14
C ASN A 52 4.01 10.13 -0.32
N MET A 53 4.78 9.25 -0.97
CA MET A 53 5.35 8.05 -0.33
C MET A 53 6.35 8.38 0.78
N GLY A 54 7.00 9.55 0.75
CA GLY A 54 7.87 10.01 1.83
C GLY A 54 7.08 10.25 3.12
N VAL A 55 5.92 10.89 3.00
CA VAL A 55 4.99 11.08 4.12
C VAL A 55 4.46 9.75 4.66
N VAL A 56 4.14 8.81 3.77
CA VAL A 56 3.72 7.46 4.15
C VAL A 56 4.78 6.76 4.99
N ALA A 57 6.05 6.79 4.54
CA ALA A 57 7.16 6.16 5.24
C ALA A 57 7.40 6.74 6.65
N GLU A 58 7.14 8.04 6.85
CA GLU A 58 7.40 8.73 8.12
C GLU A 58 6.29 8.52 9.16
N ILE A 59 5.03 8.41 8.72
CA ILE A 59 3.87 8.58 9.62
C ILE A 59 3.01 7.33 9.72
N CYS A 60 2.87 6.57 8.64
CA CYS A 60 1.92 5.47 8.58
C CYS A 60 2.49 4.20 9.20
N ASP A 61 1.67 3.49 9.97
CA ASP A 61 1.99 2.16 10.49
C ASP A 61 1.65 1.07 9.47
N TYR A 62 0.54 1.26 8.71
CA TYR A 62 0.03 0.32 7.73
C TYR A 62 -0.41 1.03 6.45
N VAL A 63 -0.17 0.44 5.30
CA VAL A 63 -0.38 1.07 3.99
C VAL A 63 -1.26 0.22 3.09
N TYR A 64 -2.19 0.89 2.40
CA TYR A 64 -2.99 0.34 1.31
C TYR A 64 -2.64 1.08 0.02
N VAL A 65 -1.93 0.43 -0.89
CA VAL A 65 -1.63 0.99 -2.21
C VAL A 65 -2.80 0.73 -3.14
N MET A 66 -3.43 1.79 -3.62
CA MET A 66 -4.61 1.70 -4.48
C MET A 66 -4.32 2.14 -5.92
N TYR A 67 -4.91 1.44 -6.88
CA TYR A 67 -4.88 1.83 -8.29
C TYR A 67 -6.24 1.59 -8.94
N ALA A 68 -6.77 2.60 -9.62
CA ALA A 68 -8.06 2.56 -10.31
C ALA A 68 -9.19 1.90 -9.47
N GLY A 69 -9.33 2.33 -8.18
CA GLY A 69 -10.37 1.89 -7.26
C GLY A 69 -10.18 0.49 -6.65
N LYS A 70 -9.00 -0.12 -6.79
CA LYS A 70 -8.68 -1.42 -6.17
C LYS A 70 -7.41 -1.34 -5.34
N VAL A 71 -7.40 -2.06 -4.21
CA VAL A 71 -6.19 -2.30 -3.44
C VAL A 71 -5.32 -3.28 -4.22
N MET A 72 -4.11 -2.85 -4.56
CA MET A 72 -3.12 -3.62 -5.31
C MET A 72 -2.12 -4.29 -4.39
N GLU A 73 -1.77 -3.63 -3.29
CA GLU A 73 -0.85 -4.13 -2.28
C GLU A 73 -1.18 -3.50 -0.93
N GLN A 74 -1.00 -4.25 0.15
CA GLN A 74 -1.18 -3.76 1.52
C GLN A 74 -0.23 -4.50 2.46
N ALA A 75 0.41 -3.77 3.34
CA ALA A 75 1.31 -4.30 4.37
C ALA A 75 1.58 -3.25 5.46
N GLU A 76 2.27 -3.66 6.53
CA GLU A 76 2.96 -2.72 7.41
C GLU A 76 3.97 -1.89 6.62
N THR A 77 4.20 -0.66 7.05
CA THR A 77 5.00 0.31 6.28
C THR A 77 6.39 -0.24 5.97
N PHE A 78 7.14 -0.73 6.96
CA PHE A 78 8.49 -1.26 6.74
C PHE A 78 8.47 -2.46 5.79
N GLU A 79 7.55 -3.39 5.98
CA GLU A 79 7.38 -4.55 5.10
C GLU A 79 7.08 -4.14 3.66
N LEU A 80 6.20 -3.15 3.45
CA LEU A 80 5.87 -2.65 2.12
C LEU A 80 7.09 -2.07 1.40
N PHE A 81 7.93 -1.30 2.11
CA PHE A 81 9.09 -0.62 1.51
C PHE A 81 10.24 -1.60 1.24
N ASP A 82 10.50 -2.54 2.13
CA ASP A 82 11.62 -3.50 2.03
C ASP A 82 11.29 -4.68 1.11
N HIS A 83 10.05 -5.18 1.14
CA HIS A 83 9.62 -6.38 0.43
C HIS A 83 8.50 -6.11 -0.59
N THR A 84 8.51 -4.92 -1.21
CA THR A 84 7.52 -4.55 -2.23
C THR A 84 7.37 -5.64 -3.28
N ALA A 85 6.15 -6.14 -3.49
CA ALA A 85 5.87 -7.23 -4.43
C ALA A 85 5.14 -6.78 -5.70
N HIS A 86 4.14 -5.87 -5.59
CA HIS A 86 3.37 -5.45 -6.74
C HIS A 86 4.15 -4.53 -7.71
N PRO A 87 4.14 -4.77 -9.03
CA PRO A 87 4.87 -3.93 -10.00
C PRO A 87 4.51 -2.45 -9.96
N TYR A 88 3.27 -2.09 -9.65
CA TYR A 88 2.85 -0.69 -9.49
C TYR A 88 3.54 -0.03 -8.28
N THR A 89 3.53 -0.68 -7.13
CA THR A 89 4.18 -0.17 -5.91
C THR A 89 5.69 -0.04 -6.11
N LYS A 90 6.33 -1.03 -6.76
CA LYS A 90 7.75 -0.95 -7.18
C LYS A 90 8.00 0.29 -8.05
N GLY A 91 7.11 0.56 -9.00
CA GLY A 91 7.18 1.74 -9.84
C GLY A 91 7.05 3.05 -9.07
N LEU A 92 6.13 3.12 -8.10
CA LEU A 92 5.99 4.29 -7.22
C LEU A 92 7.25 4.54 -6.40
N LEU A 93 7.82 3.50 -5.77
CA LEU A 93 9.04 3.63 -4.96
C LEU A 93 10.26 4.02 -5.80
N ARG A 94 10.37 3.52 -7.04
CA ARG A 94 11.44 3.91 -7.98
C ARG A 94 11.32 5.37 -8.46
N SER A 95 10.13 5.95 -8.41
CA SER A 95 9.93 7.35 -8.80
C SER A 95 10.31 8.35 -7.70
N ILE A 96 10.60 7.88 -6.47
CA ILE A 96 11.10 8.72 -5.39
C ILE A 96 12.57 9.07 -5.65
N PRO A 97 12.94 10.37 -5.68
CA PRO A 97 14.33 10.77 -5.82
C PRO A 97 15.16 10.28 -4.64
N LYS A 98 16.24 9.56 -4.91
CA LYS A 98 17.22 9.19 -3.88
C LYS A 98 18.26 10.30 -3.75
N LEU A 99 18.64 10.64 -2.53
CA LEU A 99 19.57 11.73 -2.25
C LEU A 99 20.98 11.46 -2.80
N ASP A 100 21.36 10.19 -2.91
CA ASP A 100 22.71 9.76 -3.32
C ASP A 100 22.82 9.49 -4.84
N GLU A 101 21.69 9.48 -5.56
CA GLU A 101 21.65 9.24 -7.00
C GLU A 101 21.20 10.53 -7.72
N GLN A 102 21.98 11.00 -8.68
CA GLN A 102 21.58 12.07 -9.62
C GLN A 102 21.26 11.44 -10.99
N PRO A 103 20.12 10.76 -11.15
CA PRO A 103 19.76 10.23 -12.46
C PRO A 103 19.44 11.39 -13.41
N GLU A 104 19.89 11.29 -14.68
CA GLU A 104 19.54 12.27 -15.71
C GLU A 104 18.03 12.39 -15.95
N ARG A 105 17.28 11.34 -15.61
CA ARG A 105 15.80 11.32 -15.61
C ARG A 105 15.28 10.50 -14.43
N LEU A 106 14.29 11.05 -13.75
CA LEU A 106 13.51 10.28 -12.76
C LEU A 106 12.72 9.17 -13.46
N TYR A 107 12.62 8.01 -12.81
CA TYR A 107 11.77 6.93 -13.30
C TYR A 107 10.31 7.38 -13.29
N THR A 108 9.62 7.12 -14.37
CA THR A 108 8.18 7.37 -14.50
C THR A 108 7.48 6.11 -14.96
N ILE A 109 6.35 5.78 -14.37
CA ILE A 109 5.52 4.65 -14.82
C ILE A 109 4.91 5.04 -16.16
N GLU A 110 5.30 4.36 -17.22
CA GLU A 110 4.84 4.64 -18.59
C GLU A 110 3.33 4.38 -18.76
N GLY A 111 2.77 4.96 -19.81
CA GLY A 111 1.38 4.80 -20.20
C GLY A 111 0.41 5.71 -19.43
N VAL A 112 -0.88 5.57 -19.75
CA VAL A 112 -1.96 6.41 -19.23
C VAL A 112 -2.81 5.60 -18.25
N VAL A 113 -3.25 6.26 -17.17
CA VAL A 113 -4.19 5.66 -16.20
C VAL A 113 -5.49 5.32 -16.95
N PRO A 114 -6.04 4.10 -16.81
CA PRO A 114 -7.26 3.72 -17.51
C PRO A 114 -8.43 4.61 -17.11
N ASN A 115 -9.28 4.90 -18.09
CA ASN A 115 -10.51 5.63 -17.83
C ASN A 115 -11.40 4.81 -16.89
N LEU A 116 -11.85 5.42 -15.80
CA LEU A 116 -12.69 4.73 -14.79
C LEU A 116 -14.04 4.26 -15.33
N LEU A 117 -14.52 4.84 -16.45
CA LEU A 117 -15.73 4.39 -17.13
C LEU A 117 -15.50 3.15 -18.01
N HIS A 118 -14.23 2.89 -18.39
CA HIS A 118 -13.84 1.79 -19.29
C HIS A 118 -12.62 1.06 -18.71
N LEU A 119 -12.83 0.47 -17.54
CA LEU A 119 -11.77 -0.28 -16.85
C LEU A 119 -11.51 -1.63 -17.55
N PRO A 120 -10.25 -2.12 -17.55
CA PRO A 120 -9.94 -3.46 -18.03
C PRO A 120 -10.71 -4.51 -17.22
N LYS A 121 -11.11 -5.61 -17.88
CA LYS A 121 -11.81 -6.74 -17.23
C LYS A 121 -10.91 -7.41 -16.18
N GLY A 122 -9.63 -7.52 -16.48
CA GLY A 122 -8.62 -8.12 -15.63
C GLY A 122 -7.96 -7.14 -14.65
N CYS A 123 -6.66 -7.35 -14.43
CA CYS A 123 -5.87 -6.50 -13.55
C CYS A 123 -5.95 -5.03 -13.96
N ARG A 124 -6.25 -4.14 -13.01
CA ARG A 124 -6.39 -2.71 -13.28
C ARG A 124 -5.12 -2.06 -13.83
N PHE A 125 -3.96 -2.61 -13.47
CA PHE A 125 -2.65 -2.11 -13.88
C PHE A 125 -2.10 -2.78 -15.13
N CYS A 126 -2.75 -3.80 -15.72
CA CYS A 126 -2.22 -4.62 -16.81
C CYS A 126 -1.74 -3.80 -18.03
N THR A 127 -2.40 -2.70 -18.38
CA THR A 127 -2.06 -1.84 -19.54
C THR A 127 -0.76 -1.05 -19.37
N ARG A 128 -0.23 -0.97 -18.14
CA ARG A 128 0.98 -0.23 -17.78
C ARG A 128 2.03 -1.12 -17.11
N CYS A 129 1.72 -2.41 -16.93
CA CYS A 129 2.58 -3.35 -16.24
C CYS A 129 3.60 -3.97 -17.21
N GLU A 130 4.89 -3.80 -16.94
CA GLU A 130 5.97 -4.41 -17.71
C GLU A 130 5.96 -5.95 -17.64
N CYS A 131 5.35 -6.50 -16.57
CA CYS A 131 5.23 -7.94 -16.32
C CYS A 131 3.85 -8.50 -16.71
N ALA A 132 3.03 -7.76 -17.49
CA ALA A 132 1.69 -8.21 -17.82
C ALA A 132 1.69 -9.46 -18.71
N THR A 133 0.85 -10.43 -18.36
CA THR A 133 0.60 -11.64 -19.15
C THR A 133 -0.82 -11.60 -19.73
N GLU A 134 -1.15 -12.48 -20.67
CA GLU A 134 -2.51 -12.60 -21.22
C GLU A 134 -3.56 -12.80 -20.12
N ARG A 135 -3.23 -13.57 -19.08
CA ARG A 135 -4.09 -13.77 -17.92
C ARG A 135 -4.41 -12.45 -17.20
N CYS A 136 -3.45 -11.53 -17.12
CA CYS A 136 -3.66 -10.22 -16.49
C CYS A 136 -4.69 -9.36 -17.22
N PHE A 137 -4.87 -9.54 -18.53
CA PHE A 137 -5.91 -8.84 -19.30
C PHE A 137 -7.29 -9.50 -19.18
N ALA A 138 -7.31 -10.82 -18.99
CA ALA A 138 -8.55 -11.61 -18.94
C ALA A 138 -9.18 -11.64 -17.54
N GLU A 139 -8.37 -11.74 -16.48
CA GLU A 139 -8.80 -12.02 -15.11
C GLU A 139 -8.24 -10.99 -14.12
N MET A 140 -9.05 -10.67 -13.10
CA MET A 140 -8.59 -9.88 -11.95
C MET A 140 -7.94 -10.82 -10.94
N PRO A 141 -6.66 -10.62 -10.58
CA PRO A 141 -6.04 -11.41 -9.52
C PRO A 141 -6.74 -11.17 -8.18
N GLU A 142 -6.78 -12.21 -7.35
CA GLU A 142 -7.19 -12.08 -5.96
C GLU A 142 -6.09 -11.40 -5.13
N LEU A 143 -6.40 -11.10 -3.89
CA LEU A 143 -5.44 -10.53 -2.95
C LEU A 143 -4.76 -11.70 -2.23
N TYR A 144 -3.58 -12.09 -2.70
CA TYR A 144 -2.78 -13.20 -2.14
C TYR A 144 -1.97 -12.71 -0.96
N GLU A 145 -1.88 -13.52 0.09
CA GLU A 145 -1.01 -13.25 1.24
C GLU A 145 0.38 -13.81 0.95
N THR A 146 1.41 -12.96 0.94
CA THR A 146 2.81 -13.30 0.62
C THR A 146 3.66 -13.45 1.87
N ALA A 147 3.30 -12.75 2.94
CA ALA A 147 3.84 -12.86 4.27
C ALA A 147 2.74 -12.45 5.27
N GLU A 148 2.96 -12.66 6.57
CA GLU A 148 2.00 -12.29 7.60
C GLU A 148 1.60 -10.81 7.49
N GLY A 149 0.33 -10.55 7.20
CA GLY A 149 -0.21 -9.19 7.02
C GLY A 149 0.18 -8.50 5.71
N HIS A 150 1.03 -9.09 4.87
CA HIS A 150 1.38 -8.56 3.55
C HIS A 150 0.55 -9.24 2.46
N ARG A 151 -0.28 -8.46 1.76
CA ARG A 151 -1.18 -8.97 0.72
C ARG A 151 -1.00 -8.22 -0.59
N VAL A 152 -0.98 -8.97 -1.68
CA VAL A 152 -0.65 -8.49 -3.03
C VAL A 152 -1.66 -8.98 -4.05
N ARG A 153 -2.21 -8.07 -4.84
CA ARG A 153 -3.15 -8.38 -5.92
C ARG A 153 -2.42 -8.55 -7.24
N CYS A 154 -1.62 -9.63 -7.34
CA CYS A 154 -0.82 -9.91 -8.53
C CYS A 154 -0.64 -11.41 -8.74
N PHE A 155 -0.78 -11.91 -9.98
CA PHE A 155 -0.52 -13.32 -10.29
C PHE A 155 0.93 -13.76 -10.09
N LEU A 156 1.90 -12.82 -10.06
CA LEU A 156 3.28 -13.14 -9.71
C LEU A 156 3.41 -13.64 -8.27
N SER A 157 2.54 -13.17 -7.39
CA SER A 157 2.54 -13.55 -5.97
C SER A 157 1.62 -14.74 -5.65
N GLU A 158 0.89 -15.29 -6.62
CA GLU A 158 -0.04 -16.41 -6.42
C GLU A 158 0.66 -17.67 -5.86
N ASN A 159 1.89 -17.96 -6.32
CA ASN A 159 2.64 -19.14 -5.90
C ASN A 159 3.30 -18.98 -4.53
N GLU A 160 3.59 -17.77 -4.11
CA GLU A 160 4.18 -17.49 -2.79
C GLU A 160 3.13 -17.69 -1.70
N GLY A 161 1.96 -17.11 -1.82
CA GLY A 161 0.86 -17.28 -0.88
C GLY A 161 0.35 -18.73 -0.77
N ASN A 162 0.37 -19.50 -1.86
CA ASN A 162 0.01 -20.91 -1.85
C ASN A 162 1.05 -21.81 -1.13
N ARG A 163 2.33 -21.41 -1.09
CA ARG A 163 3.38 -22.18 -0.40
C ARG A 163 3.26 -22.06 1.11
N GLU A 164 3.00 -20.87 1.62
CA GLU A 164 2.85 -20.64 3.06
C GLU A 164 1.57 -21.27 3.61
N GLN A 165 0.43 -21.10 2.95
CA GLN A 165 -0.82 -21.76 3.35
C GLN A 165 -0.73 -23.28 3.33
N LYS A 166 0.08 -23.85 2.44
CA LYS A 166 0.32 -25.30 2.37
C LYS A 166 1.27 -25.77 3.47
N ALA A 167 2.26 -24.95 3.83
CA ALA A 167 3.16 -25.24 4.94
C ALA A 167 2.44 -25.19 6.30
N GLU A 168 1.58 -24.18 6.51
CA GLU A 168 0.78 -24.07 7.71
C GLU A 168 -0.25 -25.21 7.87
N LYS A 169 -0.89 -25.63 6.77
CA LYS A 169 -1.78 -26.81 6.80
C LYS A 169 -1.05 -28.10 7.13
N LEU A 170 0.15 -28.31 6.59
CA LEU A 170 0.97 -29.49 6.90
C LEU A 170 1.41 -29.49 8.36
N GLN A 171 1.81 -28.36 8.92
CA GLN A 171 2.16 -28.23 10.33
C GLN A 171 0.94 -28.42 11.26
N ALA A 172 -0.23 -27.96 10.88
CA ALA A 172 -1.47 -28.16 11.65
C ALA A 172 -1.93 -29.61 11.64
N GLU A 173 -1.71 -30.35 10.56
CA GLU A 173 -2.02 -31.80 10.47
C GLU A 173 -1.04 -32.67 11.26
N GLU A 174 0.24 -32.29 11.36
CA GLU A 174 1.22 -32.98 12.20
C GLU A 174 0.95 -32.84 13.71
N VAL A 175 0.42 -31.69 14.16
CA VAL A 175 0.11 -31.45 15.57
C VAL A 175 -1.14 -32.21 16.02
N THR A 176 -2.06 -32.54 15.12
CA THR A 176 -3.30 -33.27 15.45
C THR A 176 -3.17 -34.79 15.36
N GLY A 177 -2.03 -35.30 14.89
CA GLY A 177 -1.78 -36.74 14.68
C GLY A 177 -1.22 -37.52 15.86
N ASP A 178 -0.87 -36.86 16.99
CA ASP A 178 -0.12 -37.53 18.08
C ASP A 178 -0.94 -37.74 19.38
N ASP A 179 -2.26 -37.76 19.29
CA ASP A 179 -3.11 -38.02 20.45
C ASP A 179 -4.01 -39.25 20.25
N CYS A 180 -3.40 -40.42 19.94
CA CYS A 180 -4.04 -41.73 20.00
C CYS A 180 -3.01 -42.83 20.27
N ARG A 181 -2.58 -42.91 21.55
CA ARG A 181 -2.12 -44.19 22.13
C ARG A 181 -2.37 -44.23 23.65
#